data_2f620598a4c45411190e1d45c85337b2
#
_entry.id   2f620598a4c45411190e1d45c85337b2
#
_cell.length_a   1.000
_cell.length_b   1.000
_cell.length_c   1.000
_cell.angle_alpha   90.00
_cell.angle_beta   90.00
_cell.angle_gamma   90.00
#
_symmetry.space_group_name_H-M   'P 1'
#
loop_
_entity.id
_entity.type
_entity.pdbx_description
1 polymer ?
#
loop_
_entity_poly.entity_id
_entity_poly.type
_entity_poly.pdbx_seq_one_letter_code
_entity_poly.pdbx_strand_id
1 'polypeptide(L)'
;MKKTLYSFLFLLSFSLSAQTYWQQKVAYTMNVALDVETAQYQGTQQLVYTNQSPDTLKSVYYHLFYNAFQPKSEMAIRIKSGKDRNTRFRADFDTLQLQHQGYLKVSALKQDGQLLAPIMSGTILEVPLAKPLLPKQATTLTLQFEGQVPAMIRRAGKNSREGVAFSMAQWFPKMAEYDYDGWNAEPYLGREFHGVWGDYDVTITLDKNYTVAASGYLQNKDEIGHGYADIKKAKTKKGQLSWHFIAPQVHDFTWAADPDYIHDTYAGPNDVTLHFFYKNNPEIIENWKKLQPITAALMQFYNTSIGPYPYDQYSVVQGGDGGMEYAMLTLITGGRSFEGLVGVTAHELAHSWFQHVLATNEMKHEWMDEGFTSYISAYAEAAVLEQPNDFPVEGSYMSYFSLARSGNEEPQMTNANRYAHNYAYERTAYSKGAVFLAQLGYIIGQDKVAKTLLEYYNDFKFKHPQPNDFRRVAERVSGIQLKWYLTDWTQTTNTIDYGIKDVVAQNENQTQVSLERLEAMPMPIDLLVNLKDGQQKLYYIPLALMRGEKENPYALEWTQLSDWTWANPNYSFVIDEPIENIQSIIIDPTFFLADINRENNLYVPEEIEISSKSDE
;
A
#
# COMPACT_ATOMS: atom_id res chain seq x y z
N MET A 1 37.50 41.89 56.89
CA MET A 1 36.39 42.13 55.96
C MET A 1 36.55 41.19 54.77
N LYS A 2 35.86 40.06 54.77
CA LYS A 2 35.85 39.12 53.65
C LYS A 2 34.60 39.40 52.82
N LYS A 3 34.78 39.81 51.52
CA LYS A 3 33.69 39.99 50.57
C LYS A 3 33.42 38.66 49.91
N THR A 4 32.25 38.08 50.17
CA THR A 4 31.73 36.88 49.52
C THR A 4 31.05 37.30 48.20
N LEU A 5 31.60 36.85 47.10
CA LEU A 5 31.05 37.07 45.74
C LEU A 5 30.06 35.93 45.45
N TYR A 6 28.77 36.20 45.37
CA TYR A 6 27.75 35.24 44.91
C TYR A 6 27.68 35.32 43.36
N SER A 7 28.19 34.28 42.72
CA SER A 7 27.96 34.06 41.29
C SER A 7 26.56 33.46 41.07
N PHE A 8 25.67 34.23 40.49
CA PHE A 8 24.37 33.77 40.03
C PHE A 8 24.57 33.01 38.68
N LEU A 9 24.57 31.70 38.70
CA LEU A 9 24.55 30.89 37.49
C LEU A 9 23.10 30.89 36.94
N PHE A 10 22.86 31.64 35.86
CA PHE A 10 21.63 31.59 35.10
C PHE A 10 21.65 30.31 34.26
N LEU A 11 21.01 29.26 34.71
CA LEU A 11 20.70 28.07 33.92
C LEU A 11 19.62 28.43 32.89
N LEU A 12 20.04 28.82 31.70
CA LEU A 12 19.17 28.82 30.53
C LEU A 12 18.79 27.37 30.21
N SER A 13 17.63 26.93 30.70
CA SER A 13 16.98 25.74 30.25
C SER A 13 16.54 25.98 28.79
N PHE A 14 17.37 25.58 27.83
CA PHE A 14 16.91 25.33 26.47
C PHE A 14 15.92 24.19 26.52
N SER A 15 14.64 24.50 26.49
CA SER A 15 13.61 23.52 26.15
C SER A 15 13.90 23.08 24.72
N LEU A 16 14.63 21.98 24.55
CA LEU A 16 14.65 21.22 23.30
C LEU A 16 13.23 20.73 23.10
N SER A 17 12.42 21.52 22.38
CA SER A 17 11.16 21.03 21.82
C SER A 17 11.56 19.91 20.85
N ALA A 18 11.44 18.67 21.26
CA ALA A 18 11.38 17.59 20.30
C ALA A 18 10.30 17.98 19.30
N GLN A 19 10.64 18.00 18.01
CA GLN A 19 9.70 18.32 16.96
C GLN A 19 8.57 17.31 17.04
N THR A 20 7.44 17.71 17.63
CA THR A 20 6.26 16.86 17.74
C THR A 20 5.73 16.57 16.35
N TYR A 21 5.31 15.33 16.10
CA TYR A 21 4.63 14.98 14.86
C TYR A 21 3.51 15.98 14.56
N TRP A 22 3.42 16.41 13.31
CA TRP A 22 2.35 17.25 12.80
C TRP A 22 1.93 16.76 11.42
N GLN A 23 0.70 17.00 11.07
CA GLN A 23 0.12 16.82 9.74
C GLN A 23 -0.97 17.85 9.55
N GLN A 24 -1.28 18.19 8.31
CA GLN A 24 -2.32 19.15 8.02
C GLN A 24 -3.71 18.58 8.36
N LYS A 25 -4.71 19.46 8.48
CA LYS A 25 -6.09 19.06 8.69
C LYS A 25 -7.03 19.84 7.78
N VAL A 26 -8.01 19.14 7.20
CA VAL A 26 -9.08 19.71 6.38
C VAL A 26 -10.45 19.37 6.92
N ALA A 27 -11.44 20.24 6.61
CA ALA A 27 -12.85 19.91 6.71
C ALA A 27 -13.55 20.42 5.45
N TYR A 28 -14.11 19.48 4.68
CA TYR A 28 -14.83 19.76 3.44
C TYR A 28 -16.33 19.80 3.68
N THR A 29 -17.00 20.81 3.09
CA THR A 29 -18.43 20.78 2.84
C THR A 29 -18.64 20.97 1.35
N MET A 30 -19.22 19.98 0.68
CA MET A 30 -19.39 19.97 -0.77
C MET A 30 -20.84 19.67 -1.15
N ASN A 31 -21.35 20.41 -2.14
CA ASN A 31 -22.59 20.09 -2.82
C ASN A 31 -22.28 19.91 -4.30
N VAL A 32 -22.68 18.79 -4.88
CA VAL A 32 -22.48 18.48 -6.29
C VAL A 32 -23.78 18.02 -6.93
N ALA A 33 -24.03 18.46 -8.15
CA ALA A 33 -25.14 18.00 -8.99
C ALA A 33 -24.59 17.43 -10.29
N LEU A 34 -24.90 16.15 -10.56
CA LEU A 34 -24.54 15.44 -11.80
C LEU A 34 -25.73 15.38 -12.74
N ASP A 35 -25.53 15.83 -13.96
CA ASP A 35 -26.39 15.54 -15.10
C ASP A 35 -25.96 14.19 -15.70
N VAL A 36 -26.80 13.18 -15.52
CA VAL A 36 -26.48 11.80 -15.93
C VAL A 36 -26.48 11.60 -17.45
N GLU A 37 -27.15 12.48 -18.21
CA GLU A 37 -27.21 12.38 -19.67
C GLU A 37 -25.98 12.99 -20.33
N THR A 38 -25.56 14.17 -19.87
CA THR A 38 -24.36 14.84 -20.38
C THR A 38 -23.06 14.37 -19.71
N ALA A 39 -23.18 13.74 -18.54
CA ALA A 39 -22.07 13.38 -17.65
C ALA A 39 -21.23 14.61 -17.23
N GLN A 40 -21.88 15.77 -17.15
CA GLN A 40 -21.31 16.99 -16.61
C GLN A 40 -21.84 17.22 -15.19
N TYR A 41 -21.02 17.83 -14.37
CA TYR A 41 -21.40 18.13 -12.98
C TYR A 41 -20.89 19.52 -12.59
N GLN A 42 -21.58 20.08 -11.63
CA GLN A 42 -21.21 21.35 -11.01
C GLN A 42 -21.36 21.26 -9.52
N GLY A 43 -20.55 22.00 -8.80
CA GLY A 43 -20.61 21.98 -7.35
C GLY A 43 -20.03 23.22 -6.70
N THR A 44 -20.23 23.25 -5.39
CA THR A 44 -19.61 24.22 -4.48
C THR A 44 -18.78 23.48 -3.46
N GLN A 45 -17.67 24.07 -3.07
CA GLN A 45 -16.80 23.54 -2.02
C GLN A 45 -16.49 24.66 -1.02
N GLN A 46 -16.68 24.36 0.24
CA GLN A 46 -16.09 25.08 1.36
C GLN A 46 -15.08 24.15 2.02
N LEU A 47 -13.89 24.64 2.18
CA LEU A 47 -12.77 23.92 2.81
C LEU A 47 -12.23 24.76 3.96
N VAL A 48 -12.27 24.24 5.17
CA VAL A 48 -11.49 24.78 6.28
C VAL A 48 -10.16 24.06 6.31
N TYR A 49 -9.09 24.79 6.05
CA TYR A 49 -7.71 24.29 6.07
C TYR A 49 -6.98 24.78 7.31
N THR A 50 -6.44 23.88 8.11
CA THR A 50 -5.69 24.19 9.32
C THR A 50 -4.21 23.88 9.11
N ASN A 51 -3.36 24.90 9.15
CA ASN A 51 -1.91 24.76 9.07
C ASN A 51 -1.34 24.26 10.40
N GLN A 52 -1.02 22.98 10.48
CA GLN A 52 -0.40 22.37 11.66
C GLN A 52 1.14 22.40 11.61
N SER A 53 1.73 22.80 10.48
CA SER A 53 3.18 22.90 10.32
C SER A 53 3.79 24.05 11.14
N PRO A 54 5.11 24.05 11.34
CA PRO A 54 5.83 25.19 11.91
C PRO A 54 5.98 26.36 10.91
N ASP A 55 5.62 26.17 9.64
CA ASP A 55 5.88 27.11 8.56
C ASP A 55 4.71 28.06 8.31
N THR A 56 5.01 29.23 7.76
CA THR A 56 4.02 30.17 7.26
C THR A 56 3.74 29.88 5.80
N LEU A 57 2.52 29.47 5.48
CA LEU A 57 2.10 29.14 4.12
C LEU A 57 1.65 30.40 3.37
N LYS A 58 2.26 30.66 2.21
CA LYS A 58 1.92 31.80 1.34
C LYS A 58 1.05 31.40 0.16
N SER A 59 1.06 30.14 -0.21
CA SER A 59 0.21 29.53 -1.24
C SER A 59 -0.31 28.19 -0.72
N VAL A 60 -1.42 27.72 -1.27
CA VAL A 60 -1.92 26.35 -1.15
C VAL A 60 -2.09 25.78 -2.55
N TYR A 61 -2.17 24.44 -2.66
CA TYR A 61 -2.25 23.75 -3.94
C TYR A 61 -3.43 22.79 -3.94
N TYR A 62 -4.14 22.74 -5.07
CA TYR A 62 -5.18 21.74 -5.31
C TYR A 62 -4.80 20.83 -6.47
N HIS A 63 -5.16 19.56 -6.37
CA HIS A 63 -5.18 18.62 -7.47
C HIS A 63 -6.52 18.72 -8.22
N LEU A 64 -6.45 18.84 -9.53
CA LEU A 64 -7.59 18.78 -10.45
C LEU A 64 -7.39 17.57 -11.39
N PHE A 65 -7.56 16.38 -10.84
CA PHE A 65 -7.15 15.12 -11.44
C PHE A 65 -7.76 14.86 -12.83
N TYR A 66 -9.02 15.27 -13.07
CA TYR A 66 -9.69 15.04 -14.36
C TYR A 66 -9.04 15.76 -15.53
N ASN A 67 -8.24 16.81 -15.27
CA ASN A 67 -7.48 17.49 -16.32
C ASN A 67 -6.39 16.61 -16.95
N ALA A 68 -6.03 15.48 -16.31
CA ALA A 68 -5.13 14.49 -16.89
C ALA A 68 -5.75 13.72 -18.05
N PHE A 69 -7.10 13.60 -18.10
CA PHE A 69 -7.83 12.83 -19.12
C PHE A 69 -8.12 13.66 -20.39
N GLN A 70 -7.10 14.34 -20.89
CA GLN A 70 -7.17 15.20 -22.08
C GLN A 70 -6.03 14.87 -23.05
N PRO A 71 -6.23 15.06 -24.35
CA PRO A 71 -5.13 15.05 -25.32
C PRO A 71 -4.05 16.06 -24.92
N LYS A 72 -2.78 15.69 -25.08
CA LYS A 72 -1.62 16.54 -24.74
C LYS A 72 -1.43 16.84 -23.23
N SER A 73 -2.19 16.20 -22.33
CA SER A 73 -1.90 16.26 -20.89
C SER A 73 -0.54 15.63 -20.59
N GLU A 74 0.05 15.98 -19.46
CA GLU A 74 1.31 15.35 -19.02
C GLU A 74 1.18 13.83 -18.89
N MET A 75 0.02 13.33 -18.44
CA MET A 75 -0.29 11.90 -18.42
C MET A 75 -0.27 11.29 -19.82
N ALA A 76 -0.92 11.94 -20.81
CA ALA A 76 -0.91 11.48 -22.20
C ALA A 76 0.52 11.44 -22.77
N ILE A 77 1.33 12.44 -22.48
CA ILE A 77 2.74 12.50 -22.89
C ILE A 77 3.54 11.37 -22.23
N ARG A 78 3.36 11.16 -20.91
CA ARG A 78 4.07 10.13 -20.13
C ARG A 78 3.76 8.71 -20.65
N ILE A 79 2.49 8.44 -20.98
CA ILE A 79 2.08 7.13 -21.53
C ILE A 79 2.76 6.86 -22.86
N LYS A 80 2.89 7.87 -23.74
CA LYS A 80 3.54 7.73 -25.04
C LYS A 80 5.06 7.64 -24.95
N SER A 81 5.67 8.37 -24.02
CA SER A 81 7.13 8.42 -23.86
C SER A 81 7.68 7.30 -22.98
N GLY A 82 6.84 6.49 -22.35
CA GLY A 82 7.26 5.36 -21.54
C GLY A 82 8.04 4.31 -22.34
N LYS A 83 9.04 3.67 -21.72
CA LYS A 83 9.87 2.64 -22.37
C LYS A 83 9.11 1.36 -22.66
N ASP A 84 8.04 1.10 -21.90
CA ASP A 84 7.14 -0.02 -22.07
C ASP A 84 5.67 0.43 -22.03
N ARG A 85 4.77 -0.42 -22.54
CA ARG A 85 3.35 -0.11 -22.56
C ARG A 85 2.77 -0.22 -21.15
N ASN A 86 2.08 0.84 -20.71
CA ASN A 86 1.25 0.77 -19.52
C ASN A 86 -0.11 0.14 -19.87
N THR A 87 -0.31 -1.13 -19.51
CA THR A 87 -1.52 -1.90 -19.82
C THR A 87 -2.74 -1.46 -19.01
N ARG A 88 -2.55 -0.65 -17.97
CA ARG A 88 -3.62 -0.11 -17.12
C ARG A 88 -4.45 0.94 -17.85
N PHE A 89 -3.91 1.58 -18.91
CA PHE A 89 -4.63 2.56 -19.71
C PHE A 89 -5.30 1.92 -20.92
N ARG A 90 -6.59 2.19 -21.09
CA ARG A 90 -7.43 1.54 -22.10
C ARG A 90 -7.88 2.46 -23.23
N ALA A 91 -7.37 3.69 -23.29
CA ALA A 91 -7.72 4.66 -24.31
C ALA A 91 -6.49 5.23 -25.01
N ASP A 92 -6.66 5.55 -26.29
CA ASP A 92 -5.73 6.39 -27.03
C ASP A 92 -6.14 7.86 -26.81
N PHE A 93 -5.30 8.61 -26.12
CA PHE A 93 -5.56 10.00 -25.77
C PHE A 93 -5.65 10.92 -26.99
N ASP A 94 -4.96 10.59 -28.12
CA ASP A 94 -4.96 11.44 -29.32
C ASP A 94 -6.29 11.42 -30.07
N THR A 95 -7.00 10.30 -29.97
CA THR A 95 -8.29 10.10 -30.64
C THR A 95 -9.48 10.35 -29.71
N LEU A 96 -9.23 10.79 -28.48
CA LEU A 96 -10.24 10.97 -27.44
C LEU A 96 -11.19 12.13 -27.81
N GLN A 97 -12.44 11.80 -28.13
CA GLN A 97 -13.47 12.77 -28.47
C GLN A 97 -13.81 13.66 -27.27
N LEU A 98 -14.28 14.89 -27.51
CA LEU A 98 -14.58 15.88 -26.48
C LEU A 98 -15.50 15.37 -25.36
N GLN A 99 -16.53 14.60 -25.70
CA GLN A 99 -17.46 14.01 -24.73
C GLN A 99 -16.86 12.89 -23.88
N HIS A 100 -15.67 12.40 -24.23
CA HIS A 100 -14.94 11.35 -23.53
C HIS A 100 -13.74 11.89 -22.75
N GLN A 101 -13.42 13.17 -22.91
CA GLN A 101 -12.38 13.84 -22.15
C GLN A 101 -12.87 14.17 -20.73
N GLY A 102 -11.96 14.16 -19.77
CA GLY A 102 -12.22 14.68 -18.44
C GLY A 102 -11.77 16.13 -18.33
N TYR A 103 -12.48 16.91 -17.53
CA TYR A 103 -11.99 18.20 -17.06
C TYR A 103 -12.55 18.53 -15.69
N LEU A 104 -11.83 19.36 -14.95
CA LEU A 104 -12.24 19.95 -13.69
C LEU A 104 -11.77 21.40 -13.68
N LYS A 105 -12.71 22.35 -13.56
CA LYS A 105 -12.44 23.78 -13.57
C LYS A 105 -12.92 24.40 -12.26
N VAL A 106 -12.17 25.36 -11.74
CA VAL A 106 -12.45 26.10 -10.52
C VAL A 106 -12.73 27.55 -10.85
N SER A 107 -13.71 28.13 -10.20
CA SER A 107 -14.08 29.54 -10.30
C SER A 107 -14.48 30.11 -8.93
N ALA A 108 -14.56 31.44 -8.86
CA ALA A 108 -14.97 32.18 -7.65
C ALA A 108 -14.22 31.79 -6.36
N LEU A 109 -12.94 31.40 -6.49
CA LEU A 109 -12.12 30.99 -5.36
C LEU A 109 -11.85 32.17 -4.42
N LYS A 110 -12.12 32.01 -3.13
CA LYS A 110 -11.94 33.03 -2.10
C LYS A 110 -11.27 32.44 -0.87
N GLN A 111 -10.44 33.26 -0.22
CA GLN A 111 -9.94 33.04 1.15
C GLN A 111 -10.67 33.99 2.09
N ASP A 112 -11.39 33.46 3.08
CA ASP A 112 -12.12 34.25 4.09
C ASP A 112 -12.99 35.36 3.47
N GLY A 113 -13.60 35.06 2.31
CA GLY A 113 -14.41 35.98 1.53
C GLY A 113 -13.67 36.84 0.51
N GLN A 114 -12.35 36.93 0.55
CA GLN A 114 -11.54 37.70 -0.40
C GLN A 114 -11.23 36.86 -1.65
N LEU A 115 -11.53 37.41 -2.83
CA LEU A 115 -11.29 36.75 -4.12
C LEU A 115 -9.79 36.55 -4.34
N LEU A 116 -9.41 35.36 -4.83
CA LEU A 116 -8.05 34.97 -5.16
C LEU A 116 -7.86 34.85 -6.68
N ALA A 117 -6.61 34.90 -7.11
CA ALA A 117 -6.21 34.69 -8.50
C ALA A 117 -5.34 33.41 -8.60
N PRO A 118 -5.94 32.23 -8.79
CA PRO A 118 -5.20 30.97 -8.89
C PRO A 118 -4.45 30.87 -10.21
N ILE A 119 -3.38 30.07 -10.22
CA ILE A 119 -2.53 29.78 -11.37
C ILE A 119 -2.67 28.30 -11.72
N MET A 120 -3.11 27.99 -12.94
CA MET A 120 -3.26 26.61 -13.41
C MET A 120 -1.96 26.10 -14.04
N SER A 121 -1.54 24.89 -13.65
CA SER A 121 -0.44 24.15 -14.27
C SER A 121 -0.82 22.67 -14.40
N GLY A 122 -1.28 22.29 -15.60
CA GLY A 122 -1.73 20.91 -15.85
C GLY A 122 -2.86 20.45 -14.92
N THR A 123 -2.56 19.52 -14.03
CA THR A 123 -3.49 19.02 -13.01
C THR A 123 -3.35 19.71 -11.64
N ILE A 124 -2.48 20.70 -11.53
CA ILE A 124 -2.22 21.45 -10.30
C ILE A 124 -2.75 22.88 -10.40
N LEU A 125 -3.48 23.30 -9.37
CA LEU A 125 -3.93 24.67 -9.19
C LEU A 125 -3.17 25.29 -8.01
N GLU A 126 -2.22 26.18 -8.30
CA GLU A 126 -1.57 26.99 -7.28
C GLU A 126 -2.48 28.16 -6.88
N VAL A 127 -2.61 28.40 -5.59
CA VAL A 127 -3.47 29.43 -5.03
C VAL A 127 -2.64 30.32 -4.10
N PRO A 128 -2.08 31.44 -4.60
CA PRO A 128 -1.48 32.44 -3.74
C PRO A 128 -2.52 33.00 -2.75
N LEU A 129 -2.22 32.94 -1.47
CA LEU A 129 -3.13 33.38 -0.40
C LEU A 129 -3.12 34.91 -0.29
N ALA A 130 -4.29 35.52 -0.11
CA ALA A 130 -4.41 36.94 0.16
C ALA A 130 -3.78 37.32 1.52
N LYS A 131 -3.87 36.41 2.49
CA LYS A 131 -3.19 36.50 3.78
C LYS A 131 -2.40 35.22 4.02
N PRO A 132 -1.09 35.32 4.29
CA PRO A 132 -0.30 34.15 4.67
C PRO A 132 -0.92 33.44 5.88
N LEU A 133 -0.93 32.12 5.84
CA LEU A 133 -1.48 31.28 6.89
C LEU A 133 -0.37 30.87 7.86
N LEU A 134 -0.40 31.44 9.06
CA LEU A 134 0.60 31.20 10.10
C LEU A 134 0.46 29.80 10.71
N PRO A 135 1.49 29.29 11.40
CA PRO A 135 1.42 28.07 12.18
C PRO A 135 0.22 28.02 13.13
N LYS A 136 -0.47 26.88 13.18
CA LYS A 136 -1.65 26.64 14.03
C LYS A 136 -2.89 27.49 13.71
N GLN A 137 -2.87 28.24 12.62
CA GLN A 137 -4.05 28.97 12.16
C GLN A 137 -4.84 28.18 11.14
N ALA A 138 -6.12 28.50 11.02
CA ALA A 138 -7.02 28.00 10.00
C ALA A 138 -7.50 29.13 9.09
N THR A 139 -7.86 28.79 7.85
CA THR A 139 -8.50 29.67 6.89
C THR A 139 -9.63 28.93 6.17
N THR A 140 -10.64 29.65 5.72
CA THR A 140 -11.74 29.10 4.93
C THR A 140 -11.53 29.45 3.46
N LEU A 141 -11.44 28.41 2.65
CA LEU A 141 -11.39 28.52 1.19
C LEU A 141 -12.75 28.11 0.62
N THR A 142 -13.35 28.96 -0.18
CA THR A 142 -14.61 28.69 -0.86
C THR A 142 -14.43 28.79 -2.37
N LEU A 143 -15.04 27.87 -3.12
CA LEU A 143 -14.97 27.86 -4.57
C LEU A 143 -16.22 27.26 -5.21
N GLN A 144 -16.38 27.52 -6.49
CA GLN A 144 -17.29 26.80 -7.37
C GLN A 144 -16.46 25.95 -8.34
N PHE A 145 -16.97 24.80 -8.71
CA PHE A 145 -16.32 23.94 -9.69
C PHE A 145 -17.32 23.35 -10.68
N GLU A 146 -16.82 23.09 -11.87
CA GLU A 146 -17.51 22.34 -12.92
C GLU A 146 -16.59 21.26 -13.48
N GLY A 147 -17.16 20.12 -13.83
CA GLY A 147 -16.39 19.02 -14.38
C GLY A 147 -17.17 18.19 -15.39
N GLN A 148 -16.43 17.40 -16.15
CA GLN A 148 -16.95 16.38 -17.06
C GLN A 148 -16.32 15.04 -16.70
N VAL A 149 -17.18 14.03 -16.52
CA VAL A 149 -16.74 12.66 -16.27
C VAL A 149 -16.14 12.10 -17.55
N PRO A 150 -14.86 11.65 -17.54
CA PRO A 150 -14.24 11.07 -18.72
C PRO A 150 -14.88 9.72 -19.09
N ALA A 151 -14.57 9.20 -20.27
CA ALA A 151 -14.70 7.76 -20.49
C ALA A 151 -13.85 6.99 -19.47
N MET A 152 -14.19 5.72 -19.22
CA MET A 152 -13.42 4.89 -18.27
C MET A 152 -12.03 4.60 -18.85
N ILE A 153 -11.06 5.44 -18.49
CA ILE A 153 -9.66 5.36 -18.93
C ILE A 153 -8.79 4.79 -17.82
N ARG A 154 -8.92 5.36 -16.63
CA ARG A 154 -8.18 4.99 -15.42
C ARG A 154 -8.94 5.46 -14.19
N ARG A 155 -9.21 4.59 -13.22
CA ARG A 155 -9.84 4.86 -11.91
C ARG A 155 -11.27 5.43 -12.01
N ALA A 156 -11.42 6.62 -12.59
CA ALA A 156 -12.69 7.33 -12.74
C ALA A 156 -13.21 7.27 -14.18
N GLY A 157 -14.53 7.30 -14.33
CA GLY A 157 -15.13 7.38 -15.67
C GLY A 157 -16.59 7.00 -15.71
N LYS A 158 -17.15 7.13 -16.90
CA LYS A 158 -18.51 6.72 -17.23
C LYS A 158 -18.54 5.53 -18.18
N ASN A 159 -19.65 4.78 -18.12
CA ASN A 159 -19.96 3.67 -19.03
C ASN A 159 -18.82 2.65 -19.11
N SER A 160 -18.53 2.02 -17.97
CA SER A 160 -17.49 0.99 -17.89
C SER A 160 -17.79 -0.20 -18.81
N ARG A 161 -16.79 -1.06 -19.03
CA ARG A 161 -16.96 -2.30 -19.81
C ARG A 161 -18.00 -3.26 -19.23
N GLU A 162 -18.22 -3.20 -17.92
CA GLU A 162 -19.20 -4.01 -17.20
C GLU A 162 -20.56 -3.31 -17.07
N GLY A 163 -20.74 -2.16 -17.72
CA GLY A 163 -21.98 -1.41 -17.79
C GLY A 163 -22.25 -0.55 -16.55
N VAL A 164 -21.27 -0.28 -15.70
CA VAL A 164 -21.42 0.68 -14.60
C VAL A 164 -21.45 2.09 -15.17
N ALA A 165 -22.50 2.85 -14.80
CA ALA A 165 -22.74 4.15 -15.37
C ALA A 165 -21.69 5.19 -14.95
N PHE A 166 -21.39 5.30 -13.66
CA PHE A 166 -20.43 6.28 -13.13
C PHE A 166 -19.58 5.71 -12.00
N SER A 167 -18.25 5.87 -12.13
CA SER A 167 -17.26 5.70 -11.06
C SER A 167 -16.60 7.05 -10.82
N MET A 168 -16.90 7.67 -9.69
CA MET A 168 -16.53 9.06 -9.38
C MET A 168 -15.41 9.10 -8.36
N ALA A 169 -14.23 8.68 -8.79
CA ALA A 169 -12.98 8.84 -8.05
C ALA A 169 -12.30 10.14 -8.47
N GLN A 170 -11.60 10.82 -7.56
CA GLN A 170 -10.82 12.04 -7.80
C GLN A 170 -11.62 13.17 -8.53
N TRP A 171 -12.90 13.29 -8.25
CA TRP A 171 -13.87 14.13 -8.98
C TRP A 171 -13.92 15.60 -8.55
N PHE A 172 -13.34 15.95 -7.41
CA PHE A 172 -13.41 17.28 -6.80
C PHE A 172 -12.04 17.95 -6.71
N PRO A 173 -11.96 19.29 -6.57
CA PRO A 173 -10.71 19.98 -6.27
C PRO A 173 -10.19 19.54 -4.90
N LYS A 174 -9.13 18.71 -4.89
CA LYS A 174 -8.57 18.09 -3.69
C LYS A 174 -7.34 18.85 -3.23
N MET A 175 -7.31 19.29 -1.97
CA MET A 175 -6.16 19.94 -1.36
C MET A 175 -4.95 19.01 -1.35
N ALA A 176 -3.80 19.49 -1.81
CA ALA A 176 -2.53 18.78 -1.70
C ALA A 176 -2.05 18.73 -0.25
N GLU A 177 -1.38 17.64 0.14
CA GLU A 177 -0.75 17.54 1.45
C GLU A 177 0.52 18.42 1.50
N TYR A 178 0.74 19.06 2.65
CA TYR A 178 1.97 19.75 3.01
C TYR A 178 2.60 19.05 4.19
N ASP A 179 3.72 18.40 3.97
CA ASP A 179 4.50 17.70 4.97
C ASP A 179 5.88 18.36 5.19
N TYR A 180 6.80 17.68 5.87
CA TYR A 180 8.15 18.23 6.13
C TYR A 180 9.04 18.27 4.88
N ASP A 181 8.66 17.63 3.78
CA ASP A 181 9.30 17.77 2.46
C ASP A 181 8.69 18.93 1.65
N GLY A 182 7.64 19.59 2.18
CA GLY A 182 6.90 20.66 1.50
C GLY A 182 5.60 20.18 0.89
N TRP A 183 5.15 20.86 -0.18
CA TRP A 183 3.92 20.54 -0.88
C TRP A 183 4.06 19.30 -1.76
N ASN A 184 3.18 18.33 -1.56
CA ASN A 184 3.02 17.16 -2.43
C ASN A 184 2.07 17.52 -3.60
N ALA A 185 2.49 18.44 -4.46
CA ALA A 185 1.72 18.99 -5.58
C ALA A 185 2.30 18.53 -6.92
N GLU A 186 2.51 17.22 -7.07
CA GLU A 186 2.98 16.64 -8.32
C GLU A 186 1.82 16.46 -9.32
N PRO A 187 2.08 16.59 -10.65
CA PRO A 187 1.07 16.36 -11.67
C PRO A 187 0.62 14.89 -11.66
N TYR A 188 -0.66 14.66 -11.93
CA TYR A 188 -1.21 13.32 -12.01
C TYR A 188 -0.83 12.63 -13.34
N LEU A 189 -0.08 11.54 -13.23
CA LEU A 189 0.41 10.74 -14.36
C LEU A 189 -0.14 9.31 -14.40
N GLY A 190 -1.18 9.03 -13.58
CA GLY A 190 -1.86 7.73 -13.54
C GLY A 190 -1.33 6.77 -12.48
N ARG A 191 -0.58 7.28 -11.50
CA ARG A 191 -0.18 6.56 -10.28
C ARG A 191 -1.24 6.74 -9.19
N GLU A 192 -0.92 6.43 -7.94
CA GLU A 192 -1.86 6.50 -6.83
C GLU A 192 -1.91 7.90 -6.18
N PHE A 193 -2.51 8.05 -5.03
CA PHE A 193 -2.92 9.35 -4.50
C PHE A 193 -2.44 9.56 -3.07
N HIS A 194 -2.19 10.81 -2.72
CA HIS A 194 -1.89 11.24 -1.37
C HIS A 194 -2.80 12.41 -0.98
N GLY A 195 -3.33 12.43 0.24
CA GLY A 195 -4.32 13.42 0.63
C GLY A 195 -4.26 13.80 2.10
N VAL A 196 -4.84 14.96 2.40
CA VAL A 196 -4.90 15.53 3.74
C VAL A 196 -6.00 14.88 4.57
N TRP A 197 -5.68 14.47 5.79
CA TRP A 197 -6.67 13.95 6.75
C TRP A 197 -7.71 14.99 7.13
N GLY A 198 -8.97 14.59 7.14
CA GLY A 198 -10.07 15.49 7.52
C GLY A 198 -11.43 14.85 7.53
N ASP A 199 -12.44 15.71 7.64
CA ASP A 199 -13.84 15.35 7.67
C ASP A 199 -14.51 15.83 6.38
N TYR A 200 -15.38 15.01 5.80
CA TYR A 200 -16.09 15.29 4.55
C TYR A 200 -17.59 15.26 4.79
N ASP A 201 -18.26 16.38 4.50
CA ASP A 201 -19.71 16.54 4.45
C ASP A 201 -20.10 16.77 2.99
N VAL A 202 -20.71 15.78 2.34
CA VAL A 202 -20.92 15.75 0.90
C VAL A 202 -22.38 15.48 0.56
N THR A 203 -23.00 16.40 -0.19
CA THR A 203 -24.33 16.20 -0.77
C THR A 203 -24.20 15.99 -2.27
N ILE A 204 -24.68 14.83 -2.75
CA ILE A 204 -24.69 14.42 -4.16
C ILE A 204 -26.12 14.44 -4.67
N THR A 205 -26.40 15.19 -5.73
CA THR A 205 -27.71 15.29 -6.35
C THR A 205 -27.66 14.77 -7.80
N LEU A 206 -28.51 13.78 -8.11
CA LEU A 206 -28.63 13.23 -9.46
C LEU A 206 -30.04 12.65 -9.70
N ASP A 207 -30.28 12.07 -10.88
CA ASP A 207 -31.55 11.43 -11.21
C ASP A 207 -31.97 10.38 -10.18
N LYS A 208 -33.24 10.37 -9.83
CA LYS A 208 -33.84 9.55 -8.76
C LYS A 208 -33.74 8.04 -8.99
N ASN A 209 -33.49 7.60 -10.22
CA ASN A 209 -33.42 6.18 -10.55
C ASN A 209 -32.04 5.58 -10.23
N TYR A 210 -31.03 6.41 -9.97
CA TYR A 210 -29.68 5.96 -9.65
C TYR A 210 -29.53 5.63 -8.17
N THR A 211 -28.89 4.51 -7.90
CA THR A 211 -28.41 4.15 -6.55
C THR A 211 -26.98 4.66 -6.40
N VAL A 212 -26.68 5.35 -5.32
CA VAL A 212 -25.36 5.89 -5.01
C VAL A 212 -24.70 5.08 -3.90
N ALA A 213 -23.48 4.60 -4.16
CA ALA A 213 -22.55 4.09 -3.16
C ALA A 213 -21.45 5.13 -2.94
N ALA A 214 -21.12 5.47 -1.70
CA ALA A 214 -20.13 6.49 -1.40
C ALA A 214 -19.30 6.18 -0.15
N SER A 215 -18.16 6.85 -0.02
CA SER A 215 -17.42 6.96 1.24
C SER A 215 -18.32 7.54 2.34
N GLY A 216 -18.16 7.07 3.59
CA GLY A 216 -18.86 7.62 4.74
C GLY A 216 -20.27 7.06 4.96
N TYR A 217 -21.03 7.75 5.78
CA TYR A 217 -22.34 7.33 6.29
C TYR A 217 -23.45 8.14 5.66
N LEU A 218 -24.44 7.50 5.03
CA LEU A 218 -25.63 8.18 4.50
C LEU A 218 -26.50 8.70 5.65
N GLN A 219 -26.69 10.01 5.71
CA GLN A 219 -27.41 10.69 6.79
C GLN A 219 -28.92 10.69 6.60
N ASN A 220 -29.39 10.68 5.37
CA ASN A 220 -30.81 10.85 5.04
C ASN A 220 -31.44 9.59 4.40
N LYS A 221 -31.05 8.40 4.87
CA LYS A 221 -31.51 7.11 4.35
C LYS A 221 -33.04 6.99 4.26
N ASP A 222 -33.77 7.56 5.25
CA ASP A 222 -35.21 7.52 5.30
C ASP A 222 -35.90 8.43 4.26
N GLU A 223 -35.12 9.26 3.57
CA GLU A 223 -35.58 10.07 2.43
C GLU A 223 -35.23 9.45 1.08
N ILE A 224 -34.23 8.59 1.07
CA ILE A 224 -33.63 7.99 -0.13
C ILE A 224 -34.21 6.62 -0.47
N GLY A 225 -34.22 5.69 0.47
CA GLY A 225 -34.51 4.27 0.21
C GLY A 225 -33.36 3.55 -0.49
N HIS A 226 -33.54 3.04 -1.70
CA HIS A 226 -32.51 2.38 -2.53
C HIS A 226 -31.68 1.32 -1.77
N GLY A 227 -32.35 0.53 -0.89
CA GLY A 227 -31.69 -0.51 -0.07
C GLY A 227 -31.06 0.00 1.23
N TYR A 228 -30.92 1.32 1.43
CA TYR A 228 -30.43 1.89 2.69
C TYR A 228 -31.51 1.95 3.79
N ALA A 229 -32.77 2.08 3.39
CA ALA A 229 -33.94 2.02 4.27
C ALA A 229 -35.18 1.50 3.51
N ASP A 230 -36.07 0.82 4.22
CA ASP A 230 -37.36 0.39 3.67
C ASP A 230 -38.34 1.55 3.74
N ILE A 231 -38.50 2.25 2.62
CA ILE A 231 -39.44 3.38 2.49
C ILE A 231 -40.36 3.18 1.31
N LYS A 232 -41.63 3.63 1.45
CA LYS A 232 -42.61 3.50 0.38
C LYS A 232 -42.39 4.45 -0.80
N LYS A 233 -41.78 5.61 -0.55
CA LYS A 233 -41.54 6.63 -1.58
C LYS A 233 -40.39 7.55 -1.17
N ALA A 234 -39.38 7.67 -2.04
CA ALA A 234 -38.27 8.61 -1.87
C ALA A 234 -38.73 10.08 -2.00
N LYS A 235 -38.10 10.99 -1.26
CA LYS A 235 -38.36 12.44 -1.32
C LYS A 235 -37.63 13.06 -2.50
N THR A 236 -38.27 13.12 -3.65
CA THR A 236 -37.69 13.68 -4.87
C THR A 236 -38.04 15.15 -5.06
N LYS A 237 -37.09 15.91 -5.66
CA LYS A 237 -37.30 17.27 -6.12
C LYS A 237 -36.93 17.35 -7.60
N LYS A 238 -37.91 17.70 -8.44
CA LYS A 238 -37.74 17.77 -9.91
C LYS A 238 -37.18 16.47 -10.54
N GLY A 239 -37.54 15.30 -10.00
CA GLY A 239 -37.05 14.02 -10.51
C GLY A 239 -35.66 13.62 -10.04
N GLN A 240 -35.05 14.38 -9.13
CA GLN A 240 -33.73 14.10 -8.56
C GLN A 240 -33.82 13.71 -7.09
N LEU A 241 -32.83 13.00 -6.60
CA LEU A 241 -32.56 12.73 -5.19
C LEU A 241 -31.25 13.42 -4.77
N SER A 242 -31.21 13.86 -3.51
CA SER A 242 -30.00 14.41 -2.89
C SER A 242 -29.53 13.48 -1.77
N TRP A 243 -28.38 12.92 -1.93
CA TRP A 243 -27.74 11.95 -1.03
C TRP A 243 -26.75 12.68 -0.15
N HIS A 244 -26.93 12.67 1.15
CA HIS A 244 -26.08 13.37 2.11
C HIS A 244 -25.20 12.39 2.88
N PHE A 245 -23.89 12.43 2.66
CA PHE A 245 -22.91 11.57 3.30
C PHE A 245 -21.99 12.38 4.22
N ILE A 246 -21.61 11.77 5.35
CA ILE A 246 -20.53 12.26 6.22
C ILE A 246 -19.47 11.18 6.34
N ALA A 247 -18.23 11.52 5.99
CA ALA A 247 -17.07 10.64 6.14
C ALA A 247 -16.04 11.30 7.08
N PRO A 248 -15.99 10.87 8.36
CA PRO A 248 -15.06 11.43 9.34
C PRO A 248 -13.68 10.80 9.25
N GLN A 249 -12.64 11.60 9.49
CA GLN A 249 -11.24 11.14 9.57
C GLN A 249 -10.81 10.28 8.37
N VAL A 250 -11.00 10.80 7.16
CA VAL A 250 -10.55 10.20 5.91
C VAL A 250 -9.69 11.19 5.13
N HIS A 251 -8.97 10.73 4.11
CA HIS A 251 -8.15 11.62 3.28
C HIS A 251 -8.57 11.62 1.79
N ASP A 252 -9.71 11.00 1.48
CA ASP A 252 -10.38 11.04 0.18
C ASP A 252 -11.87 10.78 0.31
N PHE A 253 -12.64 11.10 -0.74
CA PHE A 253 -14.07 10.82 -0.84
C PHE A 253 -14.42 10.38 -2.26
N THR A 254 -14.87 9.15 -2.39
CA THR A 254 -15.22 8.51 -3.67
C THR A 254 -16.66 8.04 -3.65
N TRP A 255 -17.31 8.00 -4.81
CA TRP A 255 -18.63 7.45 -4.99
C TRP A 255 -18.83 6.83 -6.36
N ALA A 256 -19.79 5.95 -6.48
CA ALA A 256 -20.26 5.39 -7.74
C ALA A 256 -21.78 5.47 -7.81
N ALA A 257 -22.34 5.49 -9.02
CA ALA A 257 -23.78 5.53 -9.21
C ALA A 257 -24.20 4.73 -10.45
N ASP A 258 -25.26 3.95 -10.29
CA ASP A 258 -25.83 3.17 -11.38
C ASP A 258 -27.32 2.96 -11.15
N PRO A 259 -28.18 3.00 -12.22
CA PRO A 259 -29.61 2.77 -12.08
C PRO A 259 -29.98 1.31 -11.85
N ASP A 260 -29.07 0.37 -12.18
CA ASP A 260 -29.30 -1.07 -12.08
C ASP A 260 -28.51 -1.72 -10.92
N TYR A 261 -27.98 -0.93 -9.97
CA TYR A 261 -27.34 -1.52 -8.80
C TYR A 261 -28.34 -2.26 -7.92
N ILE A 262 -27.99 -3.50 -7.58
CA ILE A 262 -28.47 -4.18 -6.38
C ILE A 262 -27.67 -3.64 -5.21
N HIS A 263 -28.32 -3.33 -4.11
CA HIS A 263 -27.71 -2.97 -2.85
C HIS A 263 -28.07 -4.00 -1.78
N ASP A 264 -27.12 -4.84 -1.43
CA ASP A 264 -27.21 -5.78 -0.33
C ASP A 264 -26.41 -5.29 0.88
N THR A 265 -26.78 -5.76 2.07
CA THR A 265 -26.03 -5.53 3.31
C THR A 265 -25.74 -6.84 4.00
N TYR A 266 -24.58 -6.91 4.69
CA TYR A 266 -24.17 -8.07 5.48
C TYR A 266 -23.56 -7.59 6.81
N ALA A 267 -23.77 -8.34 7.88
CA ALA A 267 -23.16 -8.04 9.17
C ALA A 267 -21.67 -8.42 9.16
N GLY A 268 -20.82 -7.43 9.32
CA GLY A 268 -19.38 -7.62 9.51
C GLY A 268 -19.02 -7.80 10.99
N PRO A 269 -17.72 -8.00 11.29
CA PRO A 269 -17.25 -8.07 12.68
C PRO A 269 -17.35 -6.70 13.38
N ASN A 270 -17.44 -6.72 14.72
CA ASN A 270 -17.48 -5.51 15.57
C ASN A 270 -18.61 -4.52 15.17
N ASP A 271 -19.79 -5.04 14.83
CA ASP A 271 -20.96 -4.27 14.42
C ASP A 271 -20.80 -3.44 13.13
N VAL A 272 -19.76 -3.69 12.32
CA VAL A 272 -19.57 -3.06 11.03
C VAL A 272 -20.65 -3.51 10.05
N THR A 273 -21.31 -2.59 9.37
CA THR A 273 -22.21 -2.90 8.26
C THR A 273 -21.42 -2.97 6.96
N LEU A 274 -21.42 -4.13 6.31
CA LEU A 274 -20.87 -4.32 4.98
C LEU A 274 -21.95 -4.04 3.94
N HIS A 275 -21.68 -3.13 3.02
CA HIS A 275 -22.56 -2.82 1.90
C HIS A 275 -21.98 -3.39 0.61
N PHE A 276 -22.83 -3.97 -0.25
CA PHE A 276 -22.45 -4.53 -1.54
C PHE A 276 -23.31 -3.91 -2.64
N PHE A 277 -22.65 -3.26 -3.59
CA PHE A 277 -23.31 -2.64 -4.73
C PHE A 277 -22.81 -3.27 -6.02
N TYR A 278 -23.69 -3.92 -6.75
CA TYR A 278 -23.32 -4.62 -7.98
C TYR A 278 -24.46 -4.62 -8.99
N LYS A 279 -24.14 -4.78 -10.26
CA LYS A 279 -25.11 -4.78 -11.35
C LYS A 279 -26.13 -5.92 -11.19
N ASN A 280 -27.38 -5.62 -11.50
CA ASN A 280 -28.45 -6.62 -11.62
C ASN A 280 -28.24 -7.48 -12.88
N ASN A 281 -27.17 -8.26 -12.86
CA ASN A 281 -26.80 -9.20 -13.92
C ASN A 281 -26.80 -10.62 -13.36
N PRO A 282 -27.67 -11.54 -13.87
CA PRO A 282 -27.78 -12.92 -13.38
C PRO A 282 -26.44 -13.70 -13.36
N GLU A 283 -25.50 -13.36 -14.24
CA GLU A 283 -24.22 -14.06 -14.33
C GLU A 283 -23.29 -13.81 -13.14
N ILE A 284 -23.47 -12.68 -12.41
CA ILE A 284 -22.57 -12.31 -11.32
C ILE A 284 -23.23 -12.36 -9.93
N ILE A 285 -24.56 -12.31 -9.84
CA ILE A 285 -25.30 -12.20 -8.57
C ILE A 285 -24.91 -13.28 -7.58
N GLU A 286 -24.77 -14.54 -8.04
CA GLU A 286 -24.44 -15.66 -7.15
C GLU A 286 -23.06 -15.49 -6.51
N ASN A 287 -22.05 -15.08 -7.29
CA ASN A 287 -20.70 -14.85 -6.79
C ASN A 287 -20.66 -13.68 -5.80
N TRP A 288 -21.40 -12.60 -6.09
CA TRP A 288 -21.50 -11.45 -5.18
C TRP A 288 -22.18 -11.80 -3.85
N LYS A 289 -23.19 -12.67 -3.87
CA LYS A 289 -23.81 -13.16 -2.63
C LYS A 289 -22.89 -14.07 -1.82
N LYS A 290 -22.15 -14.94 -2.48
CA LYS A 290 -21.13 -15.79 -1.84
C LYS A 290 -19.97 -14.97 -1.27
N LEU A 291 -19.64 -13.82 -1.88
CA LEU A 291 -18.58 -12.92 -1.42
C LEU A 291 -18.89 -12.28 -0.06
N GLN A 292 -20.17 -12.03 0.26
CA GLN A 292 -20.56 -11.29 1.46
C GLN A 292 -20.03 -11.90 2.77
N PRO A 293 -20.24 -13.17 3.10
CA PRO A 293 -19.66 -13.80 4.28
C PRO A 293 -18.14 -13.88 4.22
N ILE A 294 -17.55 -14.06 3.03
CA ILE A 294 -16.10 -14.07 2.86
C ILE A 294 -15.49 -12.71 3.18
N THR A 295 -16.14 -11.61 2.74
CA THR A 295 -15.69 -10.24 3.09
C THR A 295 -15.70 -10.01 4.60
N ALA A 296 -16.71 -10.51 5.32
CA ALA A 296 -16.75 -10.44 6.78
C ALA A 296 -15.59 -11.24 7.42
N ALA A 297 -15.28 -12.42 6.89
CA ALA A 297 -14.16 -13.24 7.35
C ALA A 297 -12.81 -12.58 7.07
N LEU A 298 -12.61 -11.98 5.89
CA LEU A 298 -11.43 -11.19 5.54
C LEU A 298 -11.24 -10.01 6.51
N MET A 299 -12.30 -9.25 6.77
CA MET A 299 -12.26 -8.13 7.72
C MET A 299 -11.91 -8.60 9.14
N GLN A 300 -12.43 -9.75 9.58
CA GLN A 300 -12.07 -10.34 10.86
C GLN A 300 -10.59 -10.74 10.91
N PHE A 301 -10.07 -11.30 9.83
CA PHE A 301 -8.65 -11.64 9.71
C PHE A 301 -7.77 -10.38 9.87
N TYR A 302 -8.07 -9.31 9.15
CA TYR A 302 -7.31 -8.04 9.23
C TYR A 302 -7.45 -7.36 10.58
N ASN A 303 -8.63 -7.37 11.19
CA ASN A 303 -8.83 -6.87 12.55
C ASN A 303 -7.88 -7.53 13.56
N THR A 304 -7.62 -8.83 13.38
CA THR A 304 -6.76 -9.62 14.28
C THR A 304 -5.28 -9.44 13.94
N SER A 305 -4.95 -9.35 12.65
CA SER A 305 -3.55 -9.36 12.18
C SER A 305 -2.91 -7.98 12.14
N ILE A 306 -3.71 -6.91 11.99
CA ILE A 306 -3.20 -5.54 11.84
C ILE A 306 -3.74 -4.64 12.95
N GLY A 307 -5.06 -4.67 13.20
CA GLY A 307 -5.74 -3.86 14.20
C GLY A 307 -7.21 -3.63 13.85
N PRO A 308 -8.02 -3.12 14.79
CA PRO A 308 -9.46 -2.93 14.57
C PRO A 308 -9.75 -1.97 13.41
N TYR A 309 -10.65 -2.35 12.49
CA TYR A 309 -11.20 -1.43 11.51
C TYR A 309 -11.95 -0.29 12.23
N PRO A 310 -11.62 0.98 11.95
CA PRO A 310 -12.05 2.07 12.83
C PRO A 310 -13.41 2.71 12.47
N TYR A 311 -14.11 2.19 11.46
CA TYR A 311 -15.38 2.74 11.00
C TYR A 311 -16.51 1.72 11.14
N ASP A 312 -17.78 2.20 11.19
CA ASP A 312 -18.96 1.35 11.39
C ASP A 312 -19.55 0.80 10.07
N GLN A 313 -18.95 1.12 8.92
CA GLN A 313 -19.36 0.61 7.61
C GLN A 313 -18.18 0.43 6.66
N TYR A 314 -18.34 -0.47 5.69
CA TYR A 314 -17.47 -0.61 4.50
C TYR A 314 -18.31 -0.99 3.29
N SER A 315 -17.99 -0.43 2.12
CA SER A 315 -18.71 -0.70 0.88
C SER A 315 -17.82 -1.40 -0.16
N VAL A 316 -18.25 -2.55 -0.65
CA VAL A 316 -17.69 -3.22 -1.83
C VAL A 316 -18.58 -2.89 -3.01
N VAL A 317 -18.03 -2.18 -4.00
CA VAL A 317 -18.80 -1.59 -5.09
C VAL A 317 -18.27 -2.05 -6.43
N GLN A 318 -19.14 -2.56 -7.28
CA GLN A 318 -18.76 -2.81 -8.66
C GLN A 318 -18.47 -1.48 -9.37
N GLY A 319 -17.20 -1.28 -9.71
CA GLY A 319 -16.70 -0.11 -10.43
C GLY A 319 -16.24 -0.45 -11.83
N GLY A 320 -15.42 0.40 -12.42
CA GLY A 320 -15.12 0.31 -13.84
C GLY A 320 -13.69 -0.07 -14.22
N ASP A 321 -12.72 -0.10 -13.32
CA ASP A 321 -11.29 -0.17 -13.70
C ASP A 321 -10.45 -1.13 -12.85
N GLY A 322 -10.83 -2.38 -12.78
CA GLY A 322 -10.04 -3.41 -12.07
C GLY A 322 -10.37 -3.48 -10.58
N GLY A 323 -9.40 -3.18 -9.73
CA GLY A 323 -9.53 -2.95 -8.32
C GLY A 323 -8.96 -1.60 -7.96
N MET A 324 -9.53 -0.94 -6.94
CA MET A 324 -9.05 0.30 -6.37
C MET A 324 -9.67 0.55 -5.01
N GLU A 325 -8.81 0.81 -4.08
CA GLU A 325 -9.12 1.17 -2.70
C GLU A 325 -9.53 2.64 -2.58
N TYR A 326 -10.47 2.90 -1.66
CA TYR A 326 -10.86 4.25 -1.23
C TYR A 326 -11.25 4.23 0.24
N ALA A 327 -11.34 5.40 0.83
CA ALA A 327 -11.77 5.54 2.22
C ALA A 327 -13.17 4.96 2.44
N MET A 328 -13.29 3.93 3.29
CA MET A 328 -14.54 3.24 3.65
C MET A 328 -15.25 2.55 2.45
N LEU A 329 -14.57 2.40 1.30
CA LEU A 329 -15.18 1.90 0.08
C LEU A 329 -14.09 1.36 -0.86
N THR A 330 -14.40 0.29 -1.61
CA THR A 330 -13.58 -0.13 -2.74
C THR A 330 -14.40 -0.20 -4.02
N LEU A 331 -13.75 0.12 -5.16
CA LEU A 331 -14.30 -0.06 -6.50
C LEU A 331 -13.61 -1.25 -7.17
N ILE A 332 -14.36 -2.31 -7.49
CA ILE A 332 -13.81 -3.52 -8.12
C ILE A 332 -14.59 -3.88 -9.39
N THR A 333 -13.96 -4.56 -10.34
CA THR A 333 -14.68 -5.21 -11.46
C THR A 333 -15.39 -6.46 -10.94
N GLY A 334 -16.65 -6.61 -11.30
CA GLY A 334 -17.55 -7.63 -10.73
C GLY A 334 -17.69 -8.91 -11.54
N GLY A 335 -17.32 -8.90 -12.81
CA GLY A 335 -17.45 -10.04 -13.74
C GLY A 335 -16.27 -11.02 -13.67
N ARG A 336 -15.80 -11.36 -12.46
CA ARG A 336 -14.67 -12.27 -12.20
C ARG A 336 -15.16 -13.66 -11.83
N SER A 337 -14.29 -14.70 -11.92
CA SER A 337 -14.52 -15.96 -11.21
C SER A 337 -14.68 -15.69 -9.71
N PHE A 338 -15.24 -16.65 -8.97
CA PHE A 338 -15.44 -16.46 -7.52
C PHE A 338 -14.11 -16.25 -6.81
N GLU A 339 -13.10 -17.05 -7.08
CA GLU A 339 -11.75 -16.93 -6.53
C GLU A 339 -11.11 -15.59 -6.90
N GLY A 340 -11.24 -15.16 -8.16
CA GLY A 340 -10.74 -13.87 -8.60
C GLY A 340 -11.48 -12.69 -7.98
N LEU A 341 -12.76 -12.85 -7.61
CA LEU A 341 -13.53 -11.85 -6.89
C LEU A 341 -13.11 -11.79 -5.41
N VAL A 342 -12.86 -12.94 -4.79
CA VAL A 342 -12.31 -13.03 -3.42
C VAL A 342 -10.92 -12.39 -3.38
N GLY A 343 -10.02 -12.75 -4.29
CA GLY A 343 -8.65 -12.24 -4.30
C GLY A 343 -8.59 -10.71 -4.45
N VAL A 344 -9.35 -10.13 -5.41
CA VAL A 344 -9.39 -8.68 -5.54
C VAL A 344 -10.02 -8.01 -4.32
N THR A 345 -11.06 -8.62 -3.73
CA THR A 345 -11.69 -8.06 -2.52
C THR A 345 -10.75 -8.15 -1.31
N ALA A 346 -10.01 -9.24 -1.17
CA ALA A 346 -9.00 -9.39 -0.12
C ALA A 346 -7.93 -8.30 -0.21
N HIS A 347 -7.41 -8.05 -1.41
CA HIS A 347 -6.43 -7.00 -1.65
C HIS A 347 -6.99 -5.62 -1.35
N GLU A 348 -8.09 -5.22 -1.98
CA GLU A 348 -8.65 -3.88 -1.83
C GLU A 348 -9.19 -3.60 -0.41
N LEU A 349 -9.70 -4.62 0.30
CA LEU A 349 -10.10 -4.46 1.69
C LEU A 349 -8.89 -4.24 2.62
N ALA A 350 -7.75 -4.89 2.36
CA ALA A 350 -6.54 -4.74 3.16
C ALA A 350 -5.98 -3.31 3.10
N HIS A 351 -6.16 -2.61 1.98
CA HIS A 351 -5.85 -1.19 1.85
C HIS A 351 -6.63 -0.28 2.80
N SER A 352 -7.73 -0.76 3.39
CA SER A 352 -8.40 -0.03 4.48
C SER A 352 -7.48 0.20 5.68
N TRP A 353 -6.44 -0.61 5.85
CA TRP A 353 -5.38 -0.44 6.83
C TRP A 353 -4.13 0.19 6.21
N PHE A 354 -3.59 -0.42 5.15
CA PHE A 354 -2.40 0.06 4.45
C PHE A 354 -2.84 0.91 3.27
N GLN A 355 -3.18 2.11 3.55
CA GLN A 355 -3.42 3.38 2.93
C GLN A 355 -4.51 4.18 3.63
N HIS A 356 -5.70 3.61 3.93
CA HIS A 356 -6.82 4.43 4.42
C HIS A 356 -6.86 4.62 5.94
N VAL A 357 -5.96 3.97 6.69
CA VAL A 357 -5.72 4.21 8.12
C VAL A 357 -4.25 4.56 8.39
N LEU A 358 -3.33 3.91 7.70
CA LEU A 358 -1.88 4.14 7.72
C LEU A 358 -1.47 4.82 6.41
N ALA A 359 -1.83 6.11 6.24
CA ALA A 359 -1.79 6.83 4.96
C ALA A 359 -0.36 7.21 4.53
N THR A 360 0.41 6.24 4.13
CA THR A 360 1.74 6.42 3.54
C THR A 360 1.64 7.25 2.26
N ASN A 361 2.65 8.07 1.96
CA ASN A 361 2.70 8.79 0.70
C ASN A 361 3.03 7.84 -0.46
N GLU A 362 2.01 7.44 -1.22
CA GLU A 362 2.11 6.48 -2.32
C GLU A 362 2.99 6.96 -3.49
N MET A 363 3.14 8.26 -3.66
CA MET A 363 4.06 8.80 -4.67
C MET A 363 5.53 8.52 -4.34
N LYS A 364 5.86 8.42 -3.04
CA LYS A 364 7.23 8.24 -2.54
C LYS A 364 7.50 6.82 -2.05
N HIS A 365 6.48 6.14 -1.53
CA HIS A 365 6.61 4.88 -0.78
C HIS A 365 5.48 3.90 -1.08
N GLU A 366 5.07 3.78 -2.34
CA GLU A 366 3.96 2.94 -2.79
C GLU A 366 4.11 1.46 -2.39
N TRP A 367 5.34 0.99 -2.26
CA TRP A 367 5.63 -0.37 -1.80
C TRP A 367 5.17 -0.65 -0.35
N MET A 368 4.99 0.37 0.49
CA MET A 368 4.43 0.23 1.85
C MET A 368 2.90 0.11 1.84
N ASP A 369 2.28 0.61 0.81
CA ASP A 369 0.87 0.44 0.54
C ASP A 369 0.63 -0.89 -0.17
N GLU A 370 1.00 -1.01 -1.43
CA GLU A 370 0.74 -2.17 -2.29
C GLU A 370 1.48 -3.45 -1.84
N GLY A 371 2.70 -3.29 -1.35
CA GLY A 371 3.50 -4.44 -0.91
C GLY A 371 3.01 -5.04 0.41
N PHE A 372 2.67 -4.21 1.40
CA PHE A 372 2.13 -4.68 2.68
C PHE A 372 0.75 -5.29 2.48
N THR A 373 -0.06 -4.66 1.63
CA THR A 373 -1.37 -5.18 1.22
C THR A 373 -1.24 -6.52 0.50
N SER A 374 -0.32 -6.65 -0.47
CA SER A 374 -0.07 -7.92 -1.18
C SER A 374 0.40 -9.03 -0.24
N TYR A 375 1.23 -8.69 0.75
CA TYR A 375 1.68 -9.65 1.77
C TYR A 375 0.50 -10.16 2.60
N ILE A 376 -0.25 -9.26 3.24
CA ILE A 376 -1.28 -9.68 4.20
C ILE A 376 -2.51 -10.29 3.52
N SER A 377 -2.86 -9.83 2.29
CA SER A 377 -3.99 -10.38 1.54
C SER A 377 -3.73 -11.80 1.08
N ALA A 378 -2.49 -12.16 0.74
CA ALA A 378 -2.15 -13.55 0.40
C ALA A 378 -2.42 -14.52 1.57
N TYR A 379 -2.06 -14.13 2.81
CA TYR A 379 -2.37 -14.92 4.00
C TYR A 379 -3.87 -14.95 4.32
N ALA A 380 -4.55 -13.80 4.14
CA ALA A 380 -5.99 -13.71 4.37
C ALA A 380 -6.78 -14.59 3.38
N GLU A 381 -6.44 -14.54 2.10
CA GLU A 381 -7.07 -15.32 1.04
C GLU A 381 -6.91 -16.84 1.30
N ALA A 382 -5.69 -17.28 1.61
CA ALA A 382 -5.42 -18.68 1.96
C ALA A 382 -6.26 -19.13 3.17
N ALA A 383 -6.41 -18.28 4.19
CA ALA A 383 -7.17 -18.58 5.39
C ALA A 383 -8.68 -18.68 5.12
N VAL A 384 -9.28 -17.72 4.37
CA VAL A 384 -10.74 -17.70 4.14
C VAL A 384 -11.21 -18.69 3.09
N LEU A 385 -10.34 -19.12 2.19
CA LEU A 385 -10.62 -20.18 1.22
C LEU A 385 -10.27 -21.58 1.74
N GLU A 386 -9.83 -21.68 3.01
CA GLU A 386 -9.42 -22.95 3.64
C GLU A 386 -8.40 -23.73 2.79
N GLN A 387 -7.49 -22.99 2.13
CA GLN A 387 -6.42 -23.54 1.32
C GLN A 387 -5.14 -23.61 2.16
N PRO A 388 -4.77 -24.78 2.72
CA PRO A 388 -3.53 -24.93 3.46
C PRO A 388 -2.35 -24.56 2.55
N ASN A 389 -1.66 -23.49 2.90
CA ASN A 389 -0.49 -23.03 2.17
C ASN A 389 0.51 -22.46 3.19
N ASP A 390 1.63 -23.16 3.36
CA ASP A 390 2.69 -22.75 4.28
C ASP A 390 3.48 -21.53 3.72
N PHE A 391 3.31 -21.20 2.43
CA PHE A 391 4.00 -20.12 1.75
C PHE A 391 3.07 -19.30 0.82
N PRO A 392 2.07 -18.59 1.36
CA PRO A 392 1.07 -17.86 0.55
C PRO A 392 1.66 -16.81 -0.39
N VAL A 393 2.85 -16.31 -0.08
CA VAL A 393 3.54 -15.25 -0.85
C VAL A 393 4.46 -15.79 -1.98
N GLU A 394 4.40 -17.09 -2.30
CA GLU A 394 5.22 -17.71 -3.35
C GLU A 394 5.13 -16.97 -4.70
N GLY A 395 3.92 -16.57 -5.11
CA GLY A 395 3.71 -15.80 -6.33
C GLY A 395 4.47 -14.48 -6.36
N SER A 396 4.59 -13.83 -5.19
CA SER A 396 5.37 -12.59 -5.04
C SER A 396 6.88 -12.85 -5.20
N TYR A 397 7.39 -13.96 -4.65
CA TYR A 397 8.79 -14.35 -4.84
C TYR A 397 9.10 -14.64 -6.30
N MET A 398 8.27 -15.42 -6.99
CA MET A 398 8.48 -15.74 -8.42
C MET A 398 8.48 -14.47 -9.29
N SER A 399 7.58 -13.53 -8.99
CA SER A 399 7.51 -12.23 -9.65
C SER A 399 8.75 -11.37 -9.36
N TYR A 400 9.21 -11.34 -8.10
CA TYR A 400 10.45 -10.65 -7.71
C TYR A 400 11.67 -11.25 -8.37
N PHE A 401 11.84 -12.57 -8.40
CA PHE A 401 12.95 -13.23 -9.09
C PHE A 401 12.98 -12.91 -10.58
N SER A 402 11.81 -12.85 -11.22
CA SER A 402 11.69 -12.40 -12.61
C SER A 402 12.15 -10.95 -12.79
N LEU A 403 11.82 -10.05 -11.86
CA LEU A 403 12.28 -8.66 -11.85
C LEU A 403 13.79 -8.58 -11.67
N ALA A 404 14.35 -9.21 -10.65
CA ALA A 404 15.77 -9.19 -10.33
C ALA A 404 16.65 -9.66 -11.49
N ARG A 405 16.19 -10.72 -12.20
CA ARG A 405 16.90 -11.27 -13.36
C ARG A 405 16.67 -10.49 -14.65
N SER A 406 15.72 -9.57 -14.70
CA SER A 406 15.36 -8.85 -15.93
C SER A 406 16.35 -7.75 -16.35
N GLY A 407 17.20 -7.27 -15.42
CA GLY A 407 18.05 -6.11 -15.61
C GLY A 407 17.29 -4.76 -15.67
N ASN A 408 15.98 -4.75 -15.39
CA ASN A 408 15.14 -3.55 -15.37
C ASN A 408 14.74 -3.13 -13.97
N GLU A 409 15.24 -3.78 -12.94
CA GLU A 409 14.91 -3.44 -11.55
C GLU A 409 15.35 -2.01 -11.22
N GLU A 410 14.52 -1.30 -10.49
CA GLU A 410 14.79 0.04 -9.96
C GLU A 410 14.59 0.03 -8.44
N PRO A 411 15.29 0.88 -7.67
CA PRO A 411 15.14 0.92 -6.21
C PRO A 411 13.68 1.15 -5.79
N GLN A 412 13.23 0.50 -4.75
CA GLN A 412 11.88 0.61 -4.21
C GLN A 412 11.50 2.03 -3.76
N MET A 413 12.51 2.83 -3.35
CA MET A 413 12.36 4.24 -2.97
C MET A 413 12.30 5.19 -4.18
N THR A 414 12.27 4.68 -5.41
CA THR A 414 12.06 5.48 -6.61
C THR A 414 10.65 6.06 -6.56
N ASN A 415 10.52 7.38 -6.74
CA ASN A 415 9.21 8.02 -6.83
C ASN A 415 8.35 7.36 -7.93
N ALA A 416 7.08 7.07 -7.65
CA ALA A 416 6.17 6.32 -8.51
C ALA A 416 6.11 6.84 -9.96
N ASN A 417 6.18 8.17 -10.14
CA ASN A 417 6.20 8.80 -11.46
C ASN A 417 7.54 8.69 -12.20
N ARG A 418 8.63 8.30 -11.53
CA ARG A 418 9.99 8.33 -12.06
C ARG A 418 10.49 7.00 -12.59
N TYR A 419 9.80 5.91 -12.30
CA TYR A 419 10.16 4.61 -12.87
C TYR A 419 10.26 4.67 -14.39
N ALA A 420 11.35 4.12 -14.94
CA ALA A 420 11.57 4.08 -16.39
C ALA A 420 10.63 3.08 -17.07
N HIS A 421 10.35 1.96 -16.40
CA HIS A 421 9.51 0.87 -16.88
C HIS A 421 8.29 0.64 -15.98
N ASN A 422 7.10 0.50 -16.56
CA ASN A 422 5.90 0.08 -15.81
C ASN A 422 6.04 -1.34 -15.28
N TYR A 423 6.72 -2.22 -16.00
CA TYR A 423 7.08 -3.57 -15.55
C TYR A 423 7.85 -3.55 -14.23
N ALA A 424 8.87 -2.68 -14.11
CA ALA A 424 9.65 -2.52 -12.88
C ALA A 424 8.79 -1.96 -11.75
N TYR A 425 8.01 -0.89 -12.03
CA TYR A 425 7.11 -0.26 -11.09
C TYR A 425 6.14 -1.26 -10.45
N GLU A 426 5.38 -2.00 -11.27
CA GLU A 426 4.37 -2.93 -10.79
C GLU A 426 4.96 -4.03 -9.90
N ARG A 427 6.09 -4.63 -10.31
CA ARG A 427 6.71 -5.68 -9.54
C ARG A 427 7.44 -5.19 -8.29
N THR A 428 7.98 -3.99 -8.36
CA THR A 428 8.68 -3.38 -7.21
C THR A 428 7.68 -2.96 -6.13
N ALA A 429 6.57 -2.33 -6.48
CA ALA A 429 5.56 -1.92 -5.51
C ALA A 429 4.88 -3.14 -4.86
N TYR A 430 4.34 -4.04 -5.65
CA TYR A 430 3.55 -5.19 -5.17
C TYR A 430 4.44 -6.33 -4.68
N SER A 431 5.17 -6.96 -5.60
CA SER A 431 5.84 -8.24 -5.34
C SER A 431 7.08 -8.08 -4.47
N LYS A 432 8.01 -7.18 -4.83
CA LYS A 432 9.20 -6.90 -4.01
C LYS A 432 8.81 -6.30 -2.66
N GLY A 433 7.72 -5.52 -2.60
CA GLY A 433 7.16 -5.00 -1.36
C GLY A 433 6.61 -6.07 -0.44
N ALA A 434 5.91 -7.09 -0.97
CA ALA A 434 5.47 -8.25 -0.20
C ALA A 434 6.66 -9.10 0.28
N VAL A 435 7.65 -9.34 -0.59
CA VAL A 435 8.88 -10.07 -0.24
C VAL A 435 9.68 -9.32 0.82
N PHE A 436 9.63 -7.97 0.88
CA PHE A 436 10.23 -7.21 1.97
C PHE A 436 9.72 -7.65 3.34
N LEU A 437 8.41 -7.81 3.54
CA LEU A 437 7.87 -8.28 4.82
C LEU A 437 8.22 -9.75 5.08
N ALA A 438 8.21 -10.59 4.05
CA ALA A 438 8.61 -12.00 4.18
C ALA A 438 10.08 -12.14 4.58
N GLN A 439 10.98 -11.36 3.96
CA GLN A 439 12.40 -11.32 4.34
C GLN A 439 12.62 -10.72 5.73
N LEU A 440 11.82 -9.72 6.13
CA LEU A 440 11.85 -9.25 7.50
C LEU A 440 11.53 -10.40 8.47
N GLY A 441 10.53 -11.23 8.13
CA GLY A 441 10.18 -12.44 8.90
C GLY A 441 11.31 -13.46 8.96
N TYR A 442 12.08 -13.61 7.90
CA TYR A 442 13.28 -14.45 7.91
C TYR A 442 14.36 -13.91 8.87
N ILE A 443 14.50 -12.57 8.96
CA ILE A 443 15.51 -11.89 9.80
C ILE A 443 15.10 -11.86 11.28
N ILE A 444 13.83 -11.53 11.61
CA ILE A 444 13.42 -11.28 12.99
C ILE A 444 12.46 -12.33 13.58
N GLY A 445 11.94 -13.25 12.76
CA GLY A 445 10.88 -14.20 13.10
C GLY A 445 9.49 -13.72 12.65
N GLN A 446 8.63 -14.64 12.18
CA GLN A 446 7.30 -14.31 11.66
C GLN A 446 6.36 -13.75 12.76
N ASP A 447 6.45 -14.25 13.97
CA ASP A 447 5.71 -13.76 15.13
C ASP A 447 6.07 -12.30 15.48
N LYS A 448 7.33 -11.91 15.31
CA LYS A 448 7.78 -10.53 15.50
C LYS A 448 7.27 -9.61 14.36
N VAL A 449 7.13 -10.12 13.12
CA VAL A 449 6.49 -9.35 12.04
C VAL A 449 5.02 -9.11 12.38
N ALA A 450 4.28 -10.15 12.77
CA ALA A 450 2.88 -10.00 13.17
C ALA A 450 2.72 -8.97 14.31
N LYS A 451 3.56 -9.05 15.35
CA LYS A 451 3.57 -8.07 16.43
C LYS A 451 3.96 -6.67 15.94
N THR A 452 4.89 -6.56 14.99
CA THR A 452 5.30 -5.28 14.40
C THR A 452 4.14 -4.60 13.68
N LEU A 453 3.33 -5.34 12.91
CA LEU A 453 2.16 -4.80 12.22
C LEU A 453 1.12 -4.24 13.20
N LEU A 454 0.83 -4.97 14.28
CA LEU A 454 -0.09 -4.51 15.34
C LEU A 454 0.41 -3.23 16.04
N GLU A 455 1.69 -3.18 16.40
CA GLU A 455 2.27 -1.99 17.03
C GLU A 455 2.38 -0.82 16.07
N TYR A 456 2.70 -1.09 14.79
CA TYR A 456 2.74 -0.07 13.74
C TYR A 456 1.36 0.58 13.53
N TYR A 457 0.29 -0.23 13.48
CA TYR A 457 -1.09 0.28 13.45
C TYR A 457 -1.39 1.16 14.69
N ASN A 458 -1.08 0.71 15.89
CA ASN A 458 -1.37 1.45 17.11
C ASN A 458 -0.65 2.80 17.18
N ASP A 459 0.61 2.86 16.73
CA ASP A 459 1.42 4.07 16.78
C ASP A 459 1.06 5.07 15.66
N PHE A 460 0.63 4.57 14.50
CA PHE A 460 0.54 5.39 13.29
C PHE A 460 -0.85 5.47 12.63
N LYS A 461 -1.89 4.86 13.21
CA LYS A 461 -3.26 5.04 12.70
C LYS A 461 -3.64 6.51 12.60
N PHE A 462 -4.26 6.89 11.47
CA PHE A 462 -4.65 8.26 11.11
C PHE A 462 -3.47 9.23 10.96
N LYS A 463 -2.31 8.71 10.57
CA LYS A 463 -1.11 9.50 10.29
C LYS A 463 -0.57 9.17 8.90
N HIS A 464 0.52 9.87 8.53
CA HIS A 464 1.30 9.61 7.32
C HIS A 464 2.66 9.00 7.68
N PRO A 465 2.71 7.70 8.01
CA PRO A 465 3.96 7.06 8.38
C PRO A 465 4.91 6.91 7.19
N GLN A 466 6.20 6.72 7.50
CA GLN A 466 7.27 6.59 6.55
C GLN A 466 8.09 5.32 6.78
N PRO A 467 8.94 4.92 5.83
CA PRO A 467 9.75 3.71 5.95
C PRO A 467 10.56 3.61 7.25
N ASN A 468 11.10 4.73 7.72
CA ASN A 468 11.84 4.77 8.99
C ASN A 468 10.95 4.58 10.22
N ASP A 469 9.68 4.94 10.14
CA ASP A 469 8.74 4.74 11.25
C ASP A 469 8.44 3.25 11.41
N PHE A 470 8.13 2.56 10.32
CA PHE A 470 7.95 1.10 10.31
C PHE A 470 9.22 0.38 10.81
N ARG A 471 10.41 0.74 10.27
CA ARG A 471 11.69 0.16 10.72
C ARG A 471 11.89 0.31 12.22
N ARG A 472 11.63 1.50 12.80
CA ARG A 472 11.79 1.74 14.24
C ARG A 472 10.85 0.88 15.09
N VAL A 473 9.64 0.64 14.62
CA VAL A 473 8.71 -0.29 15.30
C VAL A 473 9.27 -1.71 15.25
N ALA A 474 9.73 -2.18 14.10
CA ALA A 474 10.32 -3.50 13.93
C ALA A 474 11.58 -3.69 14.80
N GLU A 475 12.46 -2.68 14.87
CA GLU A 475 13.64 -2.69 15.75
C GLU A 475 13.26 -2.74 17.22
N ARG A 476 12.22 -2.01 17.64
CA ARG A 476 11.73 -2.02 19.04
C ARG A 476 11.13 -3.37 19.40
N VAL A 477 10.38 -4.00 18.50
CA VAL A 477 9.74 -5.30 18.73
C VAL A 477 10.74 -6.43 18.75
N SER A 478 11.72 -6.42 17.85
CA SER A 478 12.67 -7.52 17.68
C SER A 478 13.93 -7.40 18.54
N GLY A 479 14.34 -6.17 18.89
CA GLY A 479 15.64 -5.89 19.49
C GLY A 479 16.81 -5.91 18.48
N ILE A 480 16.53 -6.05 17.18
CA ILE A 480 17.50 -6.19 16.09
C ILE A 480 17.62 -4.88 15.33
N GLN A 481 18.85 -4.46 14.96
CA GLN A 481 19.09 -3.30 14.11
C GLN A 481 18.76 -3.62 12.66
N LEU A 482 17.91 -2.81 12.02
CA LEU A 482 17.37 -3.08 10.68
C LEU A 482 17.66 -1.97 9.66
N LYS A 483 18.47 -0.96 10.02
CA LYS A 483 18.80 0.13 9.08
C LYS A 483 19.48 -0.39 7.81
N TRP A 484 20.42 -1.35 7.95
CA TRP A 484 21.10 -2.01 6.84
C TRP A 484 20.09 -2.66 5.89
N TYR A 485 19.12 -3.41 6.45
CA TYR A 485 18.09 -4.10 5.69
C TYR A 485 17.19 -3.11 4.91
N LEU A 486 16.68 -2.07 5.57
CA LEU A 486 15.88 -1.04 4.90
C LEU A 486 16.67 -0.38 3.76
N THR A 487 17.97 -0.09 3.97
CA THR A 487 18.81 0.56 2.97
C THR A 487 19.05 -0.35 1.77
N ASP A 488 19.56 -1.56 2.00
CA ASP A 488 19.90 -2.48 0.91
C ASP A 488 18.67 -2.91 0.12
N TRP A 489 17.57 -3.23 0.80
CA TRP A 489 16.35 -3.69 0.13
C TRP A 489 15.62 -2.60 -0.64
N THR A 490 15.52 -1.39 -0.08
CA THR A 490 14.64 -0.35 -0.65
C THR A 490 15.36 0.72 -1.46
N GLN A 491 16.62 1.02 -1.14
CA GLN A 491 17.38 2.11 -1.80
C GLN A 491 18.35 1.62 -2.87
N THR A 492 18.48 0.29 -3.01
CA THR A 492 19.36 -0.33 -4.01
C THR A 492 18.60 -1.40 -4.80
N THR A 493 19.27 -1.96 -5.79
CA THR A 493 18.84 -3.16 -6.51
C THR A 493 19.70 -4.37 -6.15
N ASN A 494 20.31 -4.34 -4.97
CA ASN A 494 21.10 -5.46 -4.45
C ASN A 494 20.21 -6.69 -4.30
N THR A 495 20.75 -7.84 -4.69
CA THR A 495 20.09 -9.15 -4.61
C THR A 495 20.80 -10.06 -3.61
N ILE A 496 20.12 -11.11 -3.20
CA ILE A 496 20.63 -12.15 -2.30
C ILE A 496 21.07 -13.33 -3.16
N ASP A 497 22.31 -13.79 -3.00
CA ASP A 497 22.84 -15.03 -3.57
C ASP A 497 23.94 -15.54 -2.63
N TYR A 498 23.69 -16.67 -1.98
CA TYR A 498 24.61 -17.36 -1.10
C TYR A 498 24.84 -18.77 -1.60
N GLY A 499 26.09 -19.23 -1.59
CA GLY A 499 26.43 -20.56 -2.04
C GLY A 499 27.27 -21.36 -1.05
N ILE A 500 27.16 -22.68 -1.12
CA ILE A 500 28.11 -23.60 -0.48
C ILE A 500 29.30 -23.75 -1.41
N LYS A 501 30.38 -23.07 -1.05
CA LYS A 501 31.59 -22.98 -1.90
C LYS A 501 32.40 -24.26 -1.89
N ASP A 502 32.58 -24.83 -0.68
CA ASP A 502 33.46 -25.97 -0.49
C ASP A 502 33.10 -26.75 0.77
N VAL A 503 33.23 -28.06 0.73
CA VAL A 503 33.05 -28.96 1.87
C VAL A 503 34.18 -29.97 1.86
N VAL A 504 35.09 -29.86 2.83
CA VAL A 504 36.33 -30.66 2.86
C VAL A 504 36.56 -31.29 4.24
N ALA A 505 37.12 -32.49 4.27
CA ALA A 505 37.57 -33.08 5.52
C ALA A 505 38.71 -32.25 6.14
N GLN A 506 38.50 -31.76 7.37
CA GLN A 506 39.53 -31.07 8.13
C GLN A 506 40.47 -32.08 8.81
N ASN A 507 39.87 -33.15 9.34
CA ASN A 507 40.54 -34.32 9.91
C ASN A 507 39.57 -35.52 9.85
N GLU A 508 39.93 -36.66 10.48
CA GLU A 508 39.13 -37.88 10.48
C GLU A 508 37.74 -37.73 11.14
N ASN A 509 37.53 -36.71 11.99
CA ASN A 509 36.27 -36.51 12.77
C ASN A 509 35.59 -35.18 12.47
N GLN A 510 36.15 -34.34 11.59
CA GLN A 510 35.67 -32.99 11.38
C GLN A 510 35.65 -32.60 9.92
N THR A 511 34.61 -31.89 9.53
CA THR A 511 34.43 -31.33 8.19
C THR A 511 34.39 -29.81 8.23
N GLN A 512 35.21 -29.18 7.39
CA GLN A 512 35.12 -27.73 7.15
C GLN A 512 34.10 -27.45 6.05
N VAL A 513 33.18 -26.53 6.34
CA VAL A 513 32.22 -25.98 5.37
C VAL A 513 32.61 -24.54 5.08
N SER A 514 32.70 -24.19 3.82
CA SER A 514 32.95 -22.84 3.34
C SER A 514 31.77 -22.34 2.55
N LEU A 515 31.26 -21.17 2.96
CA LEU A 515 30.16 -20.48 2.31
C LEU A 515 30.68 -19.22 1.61
N GLU A 516 29.97 -18.80 0.57
CA GLU A 516 30.26 -17.53 -0.10
C GLU A 516 28.95 -16.72 -0.32
N ARG A 517 29.07 -15.41 -0.22
CA ARG A 517 28.05 -14.46 -0.65
C ARG A 517 28.46 -13.92 -2.02
N LEU A 518 27.68 -14.22 -3.04
CA LEU A 518 27.94 -13.91 -4.45
C LEU A 518 27.39 -12.53 -4.84
N GLU A 519 26.26 -12.14 -4.25
CA GLU A 519 25.61 -10.87 -4.50
C GLU A 519 25.76 -9.88 -3.33
N ALA A 520 25.34 -8.63 -3.51
CA ALA A 520 25.71 -7.54 -2.61
C ALA A 520 24.88 -7.48 -1.32
N MET A 521 23.66 -8.03 -1.31
CA MET A 521 22.79 -7.93 -0.14
C MET A 521 23.17 -8.95 0.95
N PRO A 522 23.56 -8.50 2.15
CA PRO A 522 23.88 -9.39 3.26
C PRO A 522 22.62 -9.90 3.96
N MET A 523 22.64 -11.17 4.40
CA MET A 523 21.56 -11.80 5.19
C MET A 523 22.15 -12.69 6.29
N PRO A 524 21.44 -12.91 7.40
CA PRO A 524 21.74 -14.03 8.30
C PRO A 524 21.44 -15.35 7.59
N ILE A 525 22.10 -16.43 7.97
CA ILE A 525 21.97 -17.72 7.29
C ILE A 525 21.55 -18.82 8.26
N ASP A 526 20.49 -19.53 7.93
CA ASP A 526 20.09 -20.80 8.52
C ASP A 526 20.65 -21.92 7.63
N LEU A 527 21.30 -22.93 8.23
CA LEU A 527 21.93 -24.01 7.49
C LEU A 527 21.60 -25.36 8.14
N LEU A 528 21.06 -26.28 7.35
CA LEU A 528 20.72 -27.63 7.78
C LEU A 528 21.74 -28.63 7.23
N VAL A 529 22.28 -29.47 8.10
CA VAL A 529 23.12 -30.61 7.78
C VAL A 529 22.36 -31.90 8.03
N ASN A 530 22.12 -32.67 6.99
CA ASN A 530 21.55 -34.01 7.08
C ASN A 530 22.67 -35.05 7.13
N LEU A 531 22.59 -35.98 8.08
CA LEU A 531 23.55 -37.08 8.21
C LEU A 531 22.94 -38.37 7.63
N LYS A 532 23.80 -39.27 7.17
CA LYS A 532 23.40 -40.57 6.55
C LYS A 532 22.66 -41.50 7.51
N ASP A 533 22.83 -41.33 8.83
CA ASP A 533 22.10 -42.06 9.86
C ASP A 533 20.72 -41.50 10.18
N GLY A 534 20.31 -40.42 9.49
CA GLY A 534 19.04 -39.72 9.67
C GLY A 534 19.04 -38.62 10.71
N GLN A 535 20.16 -38.38 11.42
CA GLN A 535 20.29 -37.24 12.31
C GLN A 535 20.39 -35.94 11.51
N GLN A 536 19.96 -34.84 12.14
CA GLN A 536 20.02 -33.49 11.57
C GLN A 536 20.73 -32.54 12.54
N LYS A 537 21.56 -31.67 12.01
CA LYS A 537 22.21 -30.58 12.75
C LYS A 537 21.84 -29.24 12.10
N LEU A 538 21.36 -28.32 12.90
CA LEU A 538 20.97 -26.99 12.44
C LEU A 538 21.97 -25.96 12.95
N TYR A 539 22.40 -25.06 12.07
CA TYR A 539 23.34 -23.98 12.37
C TYR A 539 22.69 -22.64 12.01
N TYR A 540 22.95 -21.63 12.84
CA TYR A 540 22.56 -20.25 12.59
C TYR A 540 23.78 -19.34 12.56
N ILE A 541 23.90 -18.53 11.51
CA ILE A 541 24.98 -17.57 11.32
C ILE A 541 24.36 -16.17 11.35
N PRO A 542 24.45 -15.44 12.48
CA PRO A 542 23.98 -14.07 12.55
C PRO A 542 24.79 -13.14 11.63
N LEU A 543 24.17 -12.04 11.20
CA LEU A 543 24.89 -10.99 10.51
C LEU A 543 25.34 -9.92 11.52
N ALA A 544 26.61 -9.55 11.54
CA ALA A 544 27.17 -8.57 12.48
C ALA A 544 26.46 -7.21 12.48
N LEU A 545 25.80 -6.84 11.37
CA LEU A 545 25.01 -5.61 11.25
C LEU A 545 23.73 -5.64 12.07
N MET A 546 23.20 -6.81 12.41
CA MET A 546 21.96 -6.99 13.18
C MET A 546 22.12 -6.53 14.63
N ARG A 547 23.33 -6.66 15.20
CA ARG A 547 23.64 -6.39 16.63
C ARG A 547 22.65 -7.04 17.58
N GLY A 548 22.17 -8.19 17.21
CA GLY A 548 21.19 -9.03 17.86
C GLY A 548 20.92 -10.25 16.99
N GLU A 549 20.08 -11.13 17.46
CA GLU A 549 19.77 -12.41 16.82
C GLU A 549 18.29 -12.73 16.92
N LYS A 550 17.77 -13.49 15.97
CA LYS A 550 16.38 -13.99 16.05
C LYS A 550 16.30 -15.17 17.00
N GLU A 551 15.10 -15.40 17.53
CA GLU A 551 14.77 -16.64 18.23
C GLU A 551 14.75 -17.81 17.23
N ASN A 552 15.13 -19.01 17.68
CA ASN A 552 15.11 -20.22 16.86
C ASN A 552 13.66 -20.53 16.41
N PRO A 553 13.32 -20.48 15.12
CA PRO A 553 11.97 -20.77 14.63
C PRO A 553 11.71 -22.26 14.42
N TYR A 554 12.73 -23.11 14.60
CA TYR A 554 12.65 -24.55 14.32
C TYR A 554 12.38 -25.35 15.59
N ALA A 555 11.77 -26.50 15.44
CA ALA A 555 11.65 -27.47 16.54
C ALA A 555 13.01 -28.14 16.90
N LEU A 556 13.96 -28.11 15.98
CA LEU A 556 15.31 -28.59 16.16
C LEU A 556 16.18 -27.50 16.80
N GLU A 557 16.92 -27.84 17.85
CA GLU A 557 17.89 -26.93 18.43
C GLU A 557 18.99 -26.58 17.41
N TRP A 558 19.39 -25.33 17.34
CA TRP A 558 20.47 -24.91 16.49
C TRP A 558 21.77 -24.63 17.24
N THR A 559 22.89 -24.78 16.54
CA THR A 559 24.18 -24.27 16.97
C THR A 559 24.40 -22.89 16.37
N GLN A 560 24.44 -21.86 17.22
CA GLN A 560 24.78 -20.52 16.77
C GLN A 560 26.27 -20.41 16.55
N LEU A 561 26.64 -19.92 15.37
CA LEU A 561 28.02 -19.66 14.97
C LEU A 561 28.38 -18.19 15.20
N SER A 562 29.66 -17.83 14.95
CA SER A 562 30.11 -16.45 15.03
C SER A 562 29.46 -15.60 13.94
N ASP A 563 29.23 -14.32 14.23
CA ASP A 563 28.65 -13.37 13.30
C ASP A 563 29.40 -13.32 11.95
N TRP A 564 28.67 -13.34 10.85
CA TRP A 564 29.22 -13.04 9.54
C TRP A 564 29.37 -11.54 9.35
N THR A 565 30.59 -11.06 9.13
CA THR A 565 30.84 -9.64 8.83
C THR A 565 30.51 -9.35 7.36
N TRP A 566 29.64 -8.37 7.11
CA TRP A 566 29.16 -8.08 5.77
C TRP A 566 30.24 -7.76 4.74
N ALA A 567 31.36 -7.18 5.19
CA ALA A 567 32.48 -6.84 4.33
C ALA A 567 33.28 -8.07 3.81
N ASN A 568 33.12 -9.23 4.45
CA ASN A 568 33.76 -10.47 4.03
C ASN A 568 32.77 -11.30 3.19
N PRO A 569 33.06 -11.56 1.91
CA PRO A 569 32.21 -12.40 1.08
C PRO A 569 32.27 -13.88 1.40
N ASN A 570 33.23 -14.34 2.20
CA ASN A 570 33.43 -15.74 2.54
C ASN A 570 33.26 -15.97 4.04
N TYR A 571 32.73 -17.14 4.39
CA TYR A 571 32.61 -17.61 5.76
C TYR A 571 32.91 -19.08 5.83
N SER A 572 33.68 -19.51 6.86
CA SER A 572 34.00 -20.93 7.04
C SER A 572 33.81 -21.32 8.50
N PHE A 573 33.33 -22.52 8.71
CA PHE A 573 33.17 -23.10 10.04
C PHE A 573 33.39 -24.60 9.99
N VAL A 574 33.47 -25.24 11.16
CA VAL A 574 33.78 -26.66 11.28
C VAL A 574 32.55 -27.38 11.89
N ILE A 575 32.21 -28.50 11.30
CA ILE A 575 31.19 -29.43 11.79
C ILE A 575 31.96 -30.60 12.46
N ASP A 576 31.55 -30.97 13.68
CA ASP A 576 32.09 -32.15 14.40
C ASP A 576 31.42 -33.43 13.86
N GLU A 577 31.68 -33.71 12.59
CA GLU A 577 31.28 -34.92 11.87
C GLU A 577 32.29 -35.22 10.75
N PRO A 578 32.65 -36.50 10.53
CA PRO A 578 33.37 -36.90 9.34
C PRO A 578 32.57 -36.58 8.04
N ILE A 579 33.28 -36.21 7.00
CA ILE A 579 32.64 -35.86 5.72
C ILE A 579 31.85 -37.02 5.11
N GLU A 580 32.26 -38.24 5.34
CA GLU A 580 31.58 -39.45 4.88
C GLU A 580 30.20 -39.68 5.54
N ASN A 581 29.96 -39.08 6.70
CA ASN A 581 28.66 -39.12 7.39
C ASN A 581 27.66 -38.10 6.86
N ILE A 582 28.14 -37.09 6.11
CA ILE A 582 27.25 -36.04 5.60
C ILE A 582 26.48 -36.57 4.40
N GLN A 583 25.15 -36.45 4.44
CA GLN A 583 24.23 -36.75 3.35
C GLN A 583 24.00 -35.53 2.47
N SER A 584 23.72 -34.37 3.09
CA SER A 584 23.54 -33.08 2.40
C SER A 584 23.73 -31.90 3.34
N ILE A 585 24.02 -30.75 2.78
CA ILE A 585 24.01 -29.45 3.48
C ILE A 585 23.12 -28.50 2.68
N ILE A 586 22.23 -27.79 3.37
CA ILE A 586 21.21 -26.92 2.75
C ILE A 586 21.26 -25.55 3.40
N ILE A 587 21.48 -24.51 2.63
CA ILE A 587 21.25 -23.11 3.04
C ILE A 587 19.73 -22.86 2.95
N ASP A 588 19.16 -22.26 4.01
CA ASP A 588 17.72 -21.97 4.13
C ASP A 588 16.83 -23.20 3.82
N PRO A 589 16.68 -24.12 4.77
CA PRO A 589 15.85 -25.30 4.58
C PRO A 589 14.34 -25.00 4.47
N THR A 590 13.94 -23.76 4.75
CA THR A 590 12.53 -23.31 4.66
C THR A 590 12.14 -22.73 3.32
N PHE A 591 13.11 -22.39 2.48
CA PHE A 591 12.92 -21.67 1.21
C PHE A 591 12.34 -20.26 1.36
N PHE A 592 12.43 -19.65 2.56
CA PHE A 592 11.98 -18.26 2.80
C PHE A 592 13.03 -17.21 2.40
N LEU A 593 14.33 -17.54 2.36
CA LEU A 593 15.34 -16.62 1.89
C LEU A 593 15.12 -16.30 0.39
N ALA A 594 15.05 -15.01 0.05
CA ALA A 594 14.83 -14.58 -1.33
C ALA A 594 16.14 -14.65 -2.17
N ASP A 595 16.81 -15.77 -2.09
CA ASP A 595 18.00 -16.09 -2.86
C ASP A 595 17.63 -16.30 -4.33
N ILE A 596 18.28 -15.52 -5.23
CA ILE A 596 17.97 -15.54 -6.67
C ILE A 596 18.55 -16.76 -7.40
N ASN A 597 19.44 -17.51 -6.75
CA ASN A 597 20.11 -18.69 -7.33
C ASN A 597 20.17 -19.85 -6.32
N ARG A 598 19.10 -20.58 -6.16
CA ARG A 598 19.02 -21.65 -5.16
C ARG A 598 19.77 -22.95 -5.54
N GLU A 599 20.34 -23.04 -6.74
CA GLU A 599 21.08 -24.21 -7.18
C GLU A 599 22.39 -24.38 -6.38
N ASN A 600 22.99 -23.28 -5.94
CA ASN A 600 24.21 -23.25 -5.13
C ASN A 600 23.97 -23.33 -3.61
N ASN A 601 22.69 -23.37 -3.17
CA ASN A 601 22.33 -23.52 -1.76
C ASN A 601 22.40 -24.97 -1.26
N LEU A 602 22.59 -25.93 -2.15
CA LEU A 602 22.58 -27.36 -1.83
C LEU A 602 23.94 -27.98 -2.13
N TYR A 603 24.49 -28.68 -1.12
CA TYR A 603 25.61 -29.60 -1.29
C TYR A 603 25.14 -31.03 -1.08
N VAL A 604 25.46 -31.91 -2.03
CA VAL A 604 25.32 -33.37 -1.93
C VAL A 604 26.66 -33.96 -2.33
N PRO A 605 27.27 -34.83 -1.50
CA PRO A 605 28.55 -35.47 -1.85
C PRO A 605 28.37 -36.27 -3.15
N GLU A 606 29.38 -36.16 -4.07
CA GLU A 606 29.42 -37.05 -5.23
C GLU A 606 29.59 -38.51 -4.76
N GLU A 607 28.68 -39.39 -5.18
CA GLU A 607 28.90 -40.82 -4.98
C GLU A 607 30.13 -41.25 -5.77
N ILE A 608 31.18 -41.64 -5.05
CA ILE A 608 32.38 -42.24 -5.68
C ILE A 608 31.92 -43.59 -6.21
N GLU A 609 31.62 -43.70 -7.51
CA GLU A 609 31.54 -45.03 -8.17
C GLU A 609 32.88 -45.74 -8.00
N ILE A 610 32.97 -46.60 -7.01
CA ILE A 610 34.04 -47.55 -6.89
C ILE A 610 33.90 -48.50 -8.09
N SER A 611 34.53 -48.19 -9.24
CA SER A 611 34.66 -49.14 -10.34
C SER A 611 35.46 -50.30 -9.81
N SER A 612 34.77 -51.39 -9.46
CA SER A 612 35.40 -52.66 -9.25
C SER A 612 35.99 -53.13 -10.60
N LYS A 613 37.25 -52.74 -10.88
CA LYS A 613 38.07 -53.47 -11.83
C LYS A 613 38.29 -54.85 -11.21
N SER A 614 37.47 -55.82 -11.57
CA SER A 614 37.84 -57.23 -11.47
C SER A 614 38.98 -57.44 -12.46
N ASP A 615 40.18 -57.66 -11.93
CA ASP A 615 41.27 -58.25 -12.69
C ASP A 615 40.84 -59.64 -13.17
N GLU A 616 40.71 -59.86 -14.49
CA GLU A 616 40.94 -61.11 -15.17
C GLU A 616 42.20 -61.03 -16.03
#